data_f0bb8a983b11b5ea41b0365177ec9eb8
#
_entry.id   f0bb8a983b11b5ea41b0365177ec9eb8
#
_cell.length_a   1.000
_cell.length_b   1.000
_cell.length_c   1.000
_cell.angle_alpha   90.00
_cell.angle_beta   90.00
_cell.angle_gamma   90.00
#
_symmetry.space_group_name_H-M   'P 1'
#
loop_
_entity.id
_entity.type
_entity.pdbx_description
1 polymer ?
#
loop_
_entity_poly.entity_id
_entity_poly.type
_entity_poly.pdbx_seq_one_letter_code
_entity_poly.pdbx_strand_id
1 'polypeptide(L)'
;MNIIRQAVFIKSITNLKYRPIPHLSEFLLIGRSNVGKSSLINALTNHKRLALFSKRPGKTITLNYFLINNYFYFVDSPGYGFSKRDKESRIKQMLMLHNFIRNNKFIKIIFQIIDFNIGPT
;
A
#
# COMPACT_ATOMS: atom_id res chain seq x y z
N MET A 1 -20.49 6.57 -12.03
CA MET A 1 -19.66 5.93 -13.07
C MET A 1 -18.45 5.28 -12.42
N ASN A 2 -18.24 4.04 -12.70
CA ASN A 2 -17.12 3.33 -12.12
C ASN A 2 -15.91 3.43 -13.05
N ILE A 3 -14.97 4.27 -12.70
CA ILE A 3 -13.76 4.49 -13.50
C ILE A 3 -12.85 3.27 -13.45
N ILE A 4 -12.80 2.61 -12.31
CA ILE A 4 -11.98 1.41 -12.16
C ILE A 4 -12.82 0.20 -12.55
N ARG A 5 -12.43 -0.45 -13.63
CA ARG A 5 -13.15 -1.62 -14.16
C ARG A 5 -12.50 -2.93 -13.81
N GLN A 6 -11.20 -2.92 -13.61
CA GLN A 6 -10.45 -4.13 -13.31
C GLN A 6 -9.37 -3.82 -12.28
N ALA A 7 -9.28 -4.67 -11.27
CA ALA A 7 -8.27 -4.53 -10.23
C ALA A 7 -7.79 -5.93 -9.84
N VAL A 8 -6.49 -6.14 -9.92
CA VAL A 8 -5.89 -7.46 -9.68
C VAL A 8 -4.68 -7.31 -8.76
N PHE A 9 -4.63 -8.13 -7.73
CA PHE A 9 -3.43 -8.20 -6.91
C PHE A 9 -2.32 -8.88 -7.71
N ILE A 10 -1.17 -8.22 -7.82
CA ILE A 10 -0.06 -8.75 -8.61
C ILE A 10 0.97 -9.44 -7.72
N LYS A 11 1.52 -8.72 -6.76
CA LYS A 11 2.54 -9.31 -5.89
C LYS A 11 2.84 -8.38 -4.72
N SER A 12 3.50 -8.96 -3.72
CA SER A 12 4.07 -8.23 -2.60
C SER A 12 5.58 -8.24 -2.75
N ILE A 13 6.21 -7.10 -2.50
CA ILE A 13 7.66 -7.00 -2.62
C ILE A 13 8.27 -6.40 -1.35
N THR A 14 9.53 -6.70 -1.12
CA THR A 14 10.31 -6.10 -0.04
C THR A 14 11.46 -5.26 -0.59
N ASN A 15 11.69 -5.32 -1.89
CA ASN A 15 12.79 -4.62 -2.54
C ASN A 15 12.36 -4.18 -3.93
N LEU A 16 12.73 -2.95 -4.30
CA LEU A 16 12.35 -2.36 -5.58
C LEU A 16 12.78 -3.18 -6.79
N LYS A 17 13.84 -3.94 -6.69
CA LYS A 17 14.28 -4.75 -7.83
C LYS A 17 13.26 -5.80 -8.24
N TYR A 18 12.32 -6.12 -7.36
CA TYR A 18 11.27 -7.09 -7.64
C TYR A 18 9.94 -6.46 -8.05
N ARG A 19 9.94 -5.16 -8.34
CA ARG A 19 8.69 -4.51 -8.76
C ARG A 19 8.11 -5.21 -9.97
N PRO A 20 6.78 -5.13 -10.14
CA PRO A 20 6.13 -5.77 -11.28
C PRO A 20 6.57 -5.21 -12.62
N ILE A 21 6.48 -6.02 -13.65
CA ILE A 21 6.69 -5.65 -15.03
C ILE A 21 5.37 -5.78 -15.75
N PRO A 22 4.96 -4.80 -16.56
CA PRO A 22 5.70 -3.59 -16.95
C PRO A 22 5.76 -2.55 -15.85
N HIS A 23 6.69 -1.64 -15.94
CA HIS A 23 6.76 -0.50 -15.03
C HIS A 23 5.72 0.53 -15.47
N LEU A 24 4.79 0.82 -14.60
CA LEU A 24 3.71 1.77 -14.86
C LEU A 24 3.70 2.81 -13.76
N SER A 25 2.90 3.85 -13.93
CA SER A 25 2.71 4.84 -12.87
C SER A 25 2.20 4.17 -11.61
N GLU A 26 2.67 4.63 -10.46
CA GLU A 26 2.30 4.07 -9.16
C GLU A 26 1.65 5.14 -8.30
N PHE A 27 0.55 4.78 -7.67
CA PHE A 27 -0.15 5.61 -6.69
C PHE A 27 -0.01 4.92 -5.35
N LEU A 28 0.79 5.53 -4.48
CA LEU A 28 1.15 4.93 -3.19
C LEU A 28 0.13 5.31 -2.13
N LEU A 29 -0.33 4.32 -1.39
CA LEU A 29 -1.25 4.52 -0.29
C LEU A 29 -0.51 4.28 1.02
N ILE A 30 -0.49 5.29 1.88
CA ILE A 30 0.12 5.18 3.21
C ILE A 30 -0.91 5.53 4.26
N GLY A 31 -0.74 4.98 5.45
CA GLY A 31 -1.65 5.26 6.54
C GLY A 31 -1.29 4.43 7.75
N ARG A 32 -1.84 4.83 8.91
CA ARG A 32 -1.67 4.05 10.13
C ARG A 32 -2.47 2.76 10.02
N SER A 33 -2.04 1.76 10.79
CA SER A 33 -2.83 0.54 10.93
C SER A 33 -4.24 0.90 11.38
N ASN A 34 -5.21 0.22 10.79
CA ASN A 34 -6.62 0.33 11.19
C ASN A 34 -7.29 1.67 10.89
N VAL A 35 -6.78 2.47 9.97
CA VAL A 35 -7.45 3.71 9.55
C VAL A 35 -8.37 3.51 8.34
N GLY A 36 -8.56 2.27 7.92
CA GLY A 36 -9.46 2.00 6.80
C GLY A 36 -8.81 1.99 5.44
N LYS A 37 -7.47 1.88 5.40
CA LYS A 37 -6.74 1.85 4.14
C LYS A 37 -7.18 0.68 3.26
N SER A 38 -7.31 -0.52 3.84
CA SER A 38 -7.79 -1.69 3.10
C SER A 38 -9.22 -1.52 2.63
N SER A 39 -10.07 -0.92 3.45
CA SER A 39 -11.45 -0.65 3.07
C SER A 39 -11.52 0.32 1.90
N LEU A 40 -10.64 1.33 1.91
CA LEU A 40 -10.59 2.28 0.81
C LEU A 40 -10.18 1.58 -0.49
N ILE A 41 -9.17 0.73 -0.43
CA ILE A 41 -8.73 -0.02 -1.61
C ILE A 41 -9.88 -0.85 -2.17
N ASN A 42 -10.57 -1.58 -1.30
CA ASN A 42 -11.69 -2.41 -1.73
C ASN A 42 -12.82 -1.57 -2.33
N ALA A 43 -13.11 -0.42 -1.74
CA ALA A 43 -14.16 0.46 -2.24
C ALA A 43 -13.81 1.08 -3.59
N LEU A 44 -12.59 1.59 -3.73
CA LEU A 44 -12.16 2.23 -4.97
C LEU A 44 -12.12 1.25 -6.13
N THR A 45 -11.77 0.01 -5.86
CA THR A 45 -11.66 -1.01 -6.88
C THR A 45 -12.96 -1.78 -7.09
N ASN A 46 -13.99 -1.48 -6.30
CA ASN A 46 -15.25 -2.19 -6.30
C ASN A 46 -15.04 -3.70 -6.13
N HIS A 47 -14.10 -4.07 -5.28
CA HIS A 47 -13.74 -5.46 -5.04
C HIS A 47 -13.68 -5.68 -3.54
N LYS A 48 -14.67 -6.40 -3.01
CA LYS A 48 -14.85 -6.52 -1.56
C LYS A 48 -13.68 -7.13 -0.81
N ARG A 49 -12.88 -7.93 -1.46
CA ARG A 49 -11.82 -8.67 -0.79
C ARG A 49 -10.44 -8.49 -1.41
N LEU A 50 -10.30 -7.51 -2.28
CA LEU A 50 -9.04 -7.36 -2.98
C LEU A 50 -7.86 -7.19 -2.02
N ALA A 51 -8.01 -6.33 -1.01
CA ALA A 51 -6.93 -6.08 -0.07
C ALA A 51 -6.61 -7.28 0.83
N LEU A 52 -7.50 -8.26 0.93
CA LEU A 52 -7.22 -9.46 1.71
C LEU A 52 -6.11 -10.29 1.10
N PHE A 53 -5.95 -10.22 -0.21
CA PHE A 53 -4.91 -10.99 -0.88
C PHE A 53 -3.51 -10.54 -0.49
N SER A 54 -3.37 -9.31 -0.02
CA SER A 54 -2.08 -8.76 0.38
C SER A 54 -1.80 -8.91 1.87
N LYS A 55 -2.80 -9.31 2.67
CA LYS A 55 -2.59 -9.47 4.11
C LYS A 55 -1.77 -10.71 4.38
N ARG A 56 -0.68 -10.51 5.10
CA ARG A 56 0.17 -11.63 5.51
C ARG A 56 0.35 -11.58 7.01
N PRO A 57 0.05 -12.67 7.72
CA PRO A 57 0.41 -12.75 9.12
C PRO A 57 1.92 -12.80 9.26
N GLY A 58 2.43 -12.23 10.30
CA GLY A 58 3.85 -12.33 10.58
C GLY A 58 4.57 -11.00 10.54
N LYS A 59 5.87 -11.09 10.49
CA LYS A 59 6.75 -9.93 10.70
C LYS A 59 7.24 -9.28 9.41
N THR A 60 7.01 -9.92 8.28
CA THR A 60 7.53 -9.41 7.02
C THR A 60 6.73 -8.20 6.58
N ILE A 61 7.44 -7.14 6.28
CA ILE A 61 6.86 -5.88 5.81
C ILE A 61 6.96 -5.86 4.30
N THR A 62 5.81 -5.73 3.63
CA THR A 62 5.76 -5.79 2.18
C THR A 62 5.01 -4.60 1.60
N LEU A 63 5.36 -4.27 0.37
CA LEU A 63 4.63 -3.32 -0.45
C LEU A 63 3.80 -4.13 -1.43
N ASN A 64 2.51 -3.85 -1.48
CA ASN A 64 1.56 -4.72 -2.16
C ASN A 64 1.05 -4.01 -3.41
N TYR A 65 1.29 -4.62 -4.58
CA TYR A 65 0.96 -4.03 -5.86
C TYR A 65 -0.35 -4.57 -6.40
N PHE A 66 -1.24 -3.65 -6.75
CA PHE A 66 -2.51 -3.97 -7.42
C PHE A 66 -2.52 -3.29 -8.78
N LEU A 67 -2.73 -4.07 -9.82
CA LEU A 67 -2.83 -3.54 -11.19
C LEU A 67 -4.26 -3.08 -11.44
N ILE A 68 -4.41 -1.82 -11.86
CA ILE A 68 -5.71 -1.19 -12.06
C ILE A 68 -5.90 -0.91 -13.53
N ASN A 69 -6.97 -1.48 -14.11
CA ASN A 69 -7.34 -1.27 -15.53
C ASN A 69 -6.21 -1.58 -16.51
N ASN A 70 -5.27 -2.44 -16.13
CA ASN A 70 -4.06 -2.72 -16.91
C ASN A 70 -3.25 -1.46 -17.22
N TYR A 71 -3.41 -0.39 -16.44
CA TYR A 71 -2.88 0.92 -16.78
C TYR A 71 -1.93 1.50 -15.74
N PHE A 72 -2.21 1.30 -14.47
CA PHE A 72 -1.37 1.83 -13.39
C PHE A 72 -1.45 0.90 -12.18
N TYR A 73 -0.61 1.18 -11.19
CA TYR A 73 -0.62 0.41 -9.94
C TYR A 73 -1.09 1.27 -8.78
N PHE A 74 -1.94 0.68 -7.93
CA PHE A 74 -2.02 1.10 -6.54
C PHE A 74 -0.97 0.29 -5.78
N VAL A 75 -0.20 0.97 -4.92
CA VAL A 75 0.77 0.32 -4.07
C VAL A 75 0.35 0.54 -2.63
N ASP A 76 0.00 -0.54 -1.96
CA ASP A 76 -0.42 -0.49 -0.57
C ASP A 76 0.79 -0.73 0.31
N SER A 77 1.13 0.27 1.13
CA SER A 77 2.20 0.11 2.10
C SER A 77 1.64 -0.43 3.41
N PRO A 78 2.49 -1.05 4.24
CA PRO A 78 2.04 -1.51 5.55
C PRO A 78 1.59 -0.33 6.41
N GLY A 79 0.59 -0.55 7.26
CA GLY A 79 0.18 0.46 8.21
C GLY A 79 1.30 0.81 9.17
N TYR A 80 1.41 2.06 9.53
CA TYR A 80 2.47 2.52 10.41
C TYR A 80 1.90 3.02 11.75
N GLY A 81 2.81 3.29 12.66
CA GLY A 81 2.49 4.00 13.92
C GLY A 81 1.76 3.23 14.96
N PHE A 82 1.25 2.06 14.66
CA PHE A 82 0.54 1.28 15.63
C PHE A 82 1.22 -0.03 15.83
N SER A 83 1.18 -0.42 17.00
CA SER A 83 1.08 -1.63 17.16
C SER A 83 1.80 -2.42 18.03
N LYS A 84 1.66 -3.57 17.95
CA LYS A 84 2.29 -4.70 18.59
C LYS A 84 3.73 -4.89 18.16
N ARG A 85 4.17 -4.10 17.20
CA ARG A 85 5.56 -4.17 16.76
C ARG A 85 6.43 -3.39 17.72
N ASP A 86 7.62 -3.89 17.97
CA ASP A 86 8.54 -3.18 18.81
C ASP A 86 9.11 -1.96 18.07
N LYS A 87 9.85 -1.14 18.81
CA LYS A 87 10.40 0.10 18.27
C LYS A 87 11.33 -0.16 17.09
N GLU A 88 12.13 -1.22 17.17
CA GLU A 88 13.08 -1.56 16.13
C GLU A 88 12.38 -1.91 14.84
N SER A 89 11.31 -2.70 14.91
CA SER A 89 10.53 -3.08 13.74
C SER A 89 9.87 -1.88 13.10
N ARG A 90 9.37 -0.94 13.91
CA ARG A 90 8.75 0.28 13.39
C ARG A 90 9.75 1.15 12.65
N ILE A 91 10.96 1.25 13.16
CA ILE A 91 12.02 2.01 12.49
C ILE A 91 12.37 1.36 11.16
N LYS A 92 12.51 0.05 11.12
CA LYS A 92 12.78 -0.67 9.89
C LYS A 92 11.70 -0.44 8.83
N GLN A 93 10.44 -0.45 9.27
CA GLN A 93 9.32 -0.20 8.38
C GLN A 93 9.39 1.20 7.78
N MET A 94 9.66 2.19 8.61
CA MET A 94 9.76 3.57 8.15
C MET A 94 10.93 3.76 7.18
N LEU A 95 12.07 3.14 7.47
CA LEU A 95 13.23 3.21 6.59
C LEU A 95 12.95 2.55 5.25
N MET A 96 12.28 1.41 5.25
CA MET A 96 11.91 0.73 4.02
C MET A 96 11.00 1.61 3.17
N LEU A 97 9.97 2.18 3.78
CA LEU A 97 9.04 3.03 3.07
C LEU A 97 9.74 4.27 2.53
N HIS A 98 10.61 4.88 3.33
CA HIS A 98 11.36 6.05 2.91
C HIS A 98 12.24 5.75 1.70
N ASN A 99 12.95 4.63 1.74
CA ASN A 99 13.78 4.21 0.61
C ASN A 99 12.96 3.92 -0.63
N PHE A 100 11.80 3.30 -0.45
CA PHE A 100 10.91 3.01 -1.57
C PHE A 100 10.48 4.30 -2.26
N ILE A 101 10.05 5.28 -1.48
CA ILE A 101 9.60 6.56 -2.05
C ILE A 101 10.77 7.28 -2.72
N ARG A 102 11.91 7.35 -2.04
CA ARG A 102 13.05 8.12 -2.50
C ARG A 102 13.63 7.59 -3.81
N ASN A 103 13.65 6.27 -3.98
CA ASN A 103 14.31 5.63 -5.10
C ASN A 103 13.36 5.21 -6.21
N ASN A 104 12.07 5.55 -6.10
CA ASN A 104 11.07 5.08 -7.04
C ASN A 104 10.54 6.23 -7.89
N LYS A 105 11.05 6.34 -9.11
CA LYS A 105 10.66 7.41 -10.03
C LYS A 105 9.27 7.23 -10.63
N PHE A 106 8.64 6.09 -10.42
CA PHE A 106 7.32 5.81 -11.00
C PHE A 106 6.17 6.25 -10.12
N ILE A 107 6.43 6.65 -8.87
CA ILE A 107 5.39 7.18 -8.00
C ILE A 107 4.94 8.54 -8.52
N LYS A 108 3.64 8.65 -8.80
CA LYS A 108 3.03 9.89 -9.27
C LYS A 108 2.33 10.65 -8.16
N ILE A 109 1.66 9.92 -7.27
CA ILE A 109 0.88 10.51 -6.19
C ILE A 109 1.04 9.63 -4.96
N ILE A 110 1.10 10.27 -3.80
CA ILE A 110 1.07 9.59 -2.52
C ILE A 110 -0.21 10.02 -1.81
N PHE A 111 -1.06 9.06 -1.46
CA PHE A 111 -2.27 9.30 -0.71
C PHE A 111 -2.04 8.91 0.74
N GLN A 112 -2.24 9.84 1.65
CA GLN A 112 -2.17 9.55 3.08
C GLN A 112 -3.58 9.44 3.64
N ILE A 113 -3.89 8.29 4.20
CA ILE A 113 -5.21 8.01 4.75
C ILE A 113 -5.21 8.36 6.23
N ILE A 114 -6.16 9.20 6.64
CA ILE A 114 -6.25 9.69 8.00
C ILE A 114 -7.61 9.31 8.58
N ASP A 115 -7.62 8.94 9.86
CA ASP A 115 -8.86 8.68 10.58
C ASP A 115 -9.29 9.93 11.33
N PHE A 116 -10.33 10.58 10.84
CA PHE A 116 -10.83 11.81 11.45
C PHE A 116 -11.46 11.60 12.82
N ASN A 117 -11.93 10.40 13.11
CA ASN A 117 -12.57 10.14 14.40
C ASN A 117 -11.58 10.13 15.55
N ILE A 118 -10.36 9.74 15.24
CA ILE A 118 -9.29 9.69 16.25
C ILE A 118 -8.46 10.97 16.20
N GLY A 119 -8.39 11.57 15.02
CA GLY A 119 -7.57 12.74 14.81
C GLY A 119 -6.10 12.38 14.68
N PRO A 120 -5.28 13.35 14.31
CA PRO A 120 -3.83 13.16 14.27
C PRO A 120 -3.31 13.24 15.69
N THR A 121 -2.85 12.16 16.21
CA THR A 121 -2.25 12.10 17.53
C THR A 121 -0.81 11.69 17.44
#